data_02c6f2af4c046a6b9496c5f8a9e0a5ed
#
_entry.id   02c6f2af4c046a6b9496c5f8a9e0a5ed
#
_cell.length_a   1.000
_cell.length_b   1.000
_cell.length_c   1.000
_cell.angle_alpha   90.00
_cell.angle_beta   90.00
_cell.angle_gamma   90.00
#
_symmetry.space_group_name_H-M   'P 1'
#
loop_
_entity.id
_entity.type
_entity.pdbx_description
1 polymer ?
#
loop_
_entity_poly.entity_id
_entity_poly.type
_entity_poly.pdbx_seq_one_letter_code
_entity_poly.pdbx_strand_id
1 'polypeptide(L)'
;VSTLSYVVTAAAIDPDCVAERLDTLCGMLSLERYPFASERTLQDAIETTFTRFGLVFSRERRLSPEDIVDFFVPVLLPTDAAPPHGIAVEVKVSGSRRDVYRQCERYCLHPDVCGLVLATVRPGALPPMIAGKPTRIVDLGRAWL
;
A
#
# COMPACT_ATOMS: atom_id res chain seq x y z
N VAL A 1 3.77 -7.68 39.27
CA VAL A 1 3.14 -6.80 38.24
C VAL A 1 3.08 -7.59 36.93
N SER A 2 1.90 -8.05 36.61
CA SER A 2 1.66 -8.78 35.37
C SER A 2 1.71 -7.80 34.22
N THR A 3 2.78 -7.82 33.45
CA THR A 3 2.86 -7.09 32.19
C THR A 3 2.01 -7.86 31.18
N LEU A 4 0.77 -7.43 30.97
CA LEU A 4 -0.05 -7.89 29.88
C LEU A 4 0.62 -7.44 28.58
N SER A 5 1.38 -8.33 27.99
CA SER A 5 1.90 -8.15 26.62
C SER A 5 0.71 -8.26 25.67
N TYR A 6 0.16 -7.15 25.26
CA TYR A 6 -0.79 -7.11 24.16
C TYR A 6 -0.02 -7.41 22.87
N VAL A 7 -0.04 -8.64 22.46
CA VAL A 7 0.35 -8.98 21.09
C VAL A 7 -0.77 -8.46 20.20
N VAL A 8 -0.59 -7.26 19.66
CA VAL A 8 -1.50 -6.74 18.64
C VAL A 8 -1.21 -7.53 17.36
N THR A 9 -1.98 -8.58 17.15
CA THR A 9 -1.96 -9.32 15.87
C THR A 9 -2.68 -8.48 14.81
N ALA A 10 -2.37 -8.70 13.52
CA ALA A 10 -3.10 -8.06 12.41
C ALA A 10 -4.62 -8.26 12.51
N ALA A 11 -5.07 -9.32 13.19
CA ALA A 11 -6.48 -9.59 13.47
C ALA A 11 -7.12 -8.59 14.45
N ALA A 12 -6.34 -7.80 15.18
CA ALA A 12 -6.84 -6.79 16.12
C ALA A 12 -7.04 -5.41 15.45
N ILE A 13 -6.70 -5.25 14.17
CA ILE A 13 -6.92 -4.02 13.42
C ILE A 13 -8.36 -4.05 12.90
N ASP A 14 -9.11 -2.97 13.19
CA ASP A 14 -10.48 -2.82 12.71
C ASP A 14 -10.50 -2.80 11.16
N PRO A 15 -11.20 -3.76 10.51
CA PRO A 15 -11.30 -3.79 9.04
C PRO A 15 -11.88 -2.52 8.44
N ASP A 16 -12.81 -1.87 9.13
CA ASP A 16 -13.41 -0.61 8.65
C ASP A 16 -12.39 0.52 8.63
N CYS A 17 -11.49 0.55 9.61
CA CYS A 17 -10.38 1.51 9.65
C CYS A 17 -9.42 1.31 8.47
N VAL A 18 -9.12 0.06 8.12
CA VAL A 18 -8.27 -0.26 6.96
C VAL A 18 -8.94 0.18 5.65
N ALA A 19 -10.22 -0.14 5.47
CA ALA A 19 -10.98 0.23 4.28
C ALA A 19 -11.03 1.75 4.10
N GLU A 20 -11.30 2.49 5.18
CA GLU A 20 -11.33 3.95 5.19
C GLU A 20 -9.96 4.53 4.81
N ARG A 21 -8.89 3.98 5.34
CA ARG A 21 -7.53 4.41 5.01
C ARG A 21 -7.18 4.14 3.54
N LEU A 22 -7.60 3.00 3.00
CA LEU A 22 -7.43 2.67 1.59
C LEU A 22 -8.14 3.68 0.70
N ASP A 23 -9.38 4.02 1.02
CA ASP A 23 -10.17 5.00 0.26
C ASP A 23 -9.54 6.40 0.34
N THR A 24 -9.01 6.78 1.49
CA THR A 24 -8.28 8.05 1.66
C THR A 24 -7.03 8.10 0.78
N LEU A 25 -6.24 7.04 0.75
CA LEU A 25 -5.05 6.96 -0.12
C LEU A 25 -5.42 7.03 -1.60
N CYS A 26 -6.45 6.32 -2.01
CA CYS A 26 -6.95 6.38 -3.39
C CYS A 26 -7.40 7.78 -3.75
N GLY A 27 -8.08 8.48 -2.84
CA GLY A 27 -8.50 9.87 -3.00
C GLY A 27 -7.32 10.82 -3.19
N MET A 28 -6.30 10.71 -2.35
CA MET A 28 -5.07 11.52 -2.46
C MET A 28 -4.40 11.33 -3.82
N LEU A 29 -4.22 10.08 -4.23
CA LEU A 29 -3.57 9.73 -5.48
C LEU A 29 -4.36 10.21 -6.70
N SER A 30 -5.68 10.24 -6.61
CA SER A 30 -6.57 10.64 -7.71
C SER A 30 -6.63 12.15 -7.93
N LEU A 31 -6.17 12.96 -6.99
CA LEU A 31 -6.21 14.43 -7.09
C LEU A 31 -5.11 15.02 -7.97
N GLU A 32 -4.07 14.26 -8.27
CA GLU A 32 -2.89 14.75 -8.97
C GLU A 32 -2.76 14.11 -10.35
N ARG A 33 -2.07 14.83 -11.25
CA ARG A 33 -1.58 14.29 -12.50
C ARG A 33 -0.11 13.92 -12.34
N TYR A 34 0.21 12.68 -12.67
CA TYR A 34 1.56 12.14 -12.47
C TYR A 34 2.30 11.98 -13.80
N PRO A 35 3.60 12.33 -13.85
CA PRO A 35 4.45 11.89 -14.94
C PRO A 35 4.69 10.39 -14.82
N PHE A 36 4.59 9.65 -15.92
CA PHE A 36 4.77 8.19 -15.91
C PHE A 36 5.73 7.70 -17.01
N ALA A 37 6.74 8.53 -17.34
CA ALA A 37 7.79 8.12 -18.27
C ALA A 37 8.54 6.88 -17.75
N SER A 38 8.66 6.75 -16.45
CA SER A 38 9.24 5.58 -15.79
C SER A 38 8.54 5.34 -14.45
N GLU A 39 8.69 4.13 -13.94
CA GLU A 39 8.18 3.76 -12.62
C GLU A 39 8.81 4.62 -11.52
N ARG A 40 10.12 4.87 -11.62
CA ARG A 40 10.83 5.72 -10.66
C ARG A 40 10.33 7.17 -10.66
N THR A 41 10.10 7.75 -11.83
CA THR A 41 9.55 9.11 -11.95
C THR A 41 8.17 9.19 -11.31
N LEU A 42 7.33 8.18 -11.53
CA LEU A 42 6.02 8.08 -10.92
C LEU A 42 6.11 7.93 -9.40
N GLN A 43 7.00 7.08 -8.90
CA GLN A 43 7.24 6.92 -7.47
C GLN A 43 7.69 8.23 -6.82
N ASP A 44 8.60 8.98 -7.45
CA ASP A 44 9.07 10.27 -6.94
C ASP A 44 7.92 11.29 -6.83
N ALA A 45 7.03 11.31 -7.81
CA ALA A 45 5.86 12.19 -7.81
C ALA A 45 4.84 11.78 -6.72
N ILE A 46 4.63 10.48 -6.50
CA ILE A 46 3.78 9.98 -5.44
C ILE A 46 4.35 10.33 -4.06
N GLU A 47 5.66 10.20 -3.87
CA GLU A 47 6.32 10.62 -2.64
C GLU A 47 6.07 12.11 -2.34
N THR A 48 6.16 12.96 -3.35
CA THR A 48 5.85 14.39 -3.23
C THR A 48 4.40 14.62 -2.80
N THR A 49 3.47 13.89 -3.39
CA THR A 49 2.04 13.97 -3.02
C THR A 49 1.82 13.56 -1.57
N PHE A 50 2.36 12.44 -1.15
CA PHE A 50 2.22 11.94 0.23
C PHE A 50 2.83 12.92 1.24
N THR A 51 3.99 13.47 0.93
CA THR A 51 4.66 14.47 1.78
C THR A 51 3.81 15.73 1.91
N ARG A 52 3.22 16.20 0.81
CA ARG A 52 2.35 17.38 0.82
C ARG A 52 1.13 17.20 1.69
N PHE A 53 0.52 16.02 1.70
CA PHE A 53 -0.63 15.70 2.56
C PHE A 53 -0.22 15.42 4.01
N GLY A 54 1.06 15.45 4.34
CA GLY A 54 1.53 15.14 5.70
C GLY A 54 1.35 13.67 6.09
N LEU A 55 1.30 12.78 5.10
CA LEU A 55 1.14 11.35 5.33
C LEU A 55 2.39 10.76 5.97
N VAL A 56 2.22 9.92 6.98
CA VAL A 56 3.30 9.10 7.51
C VAL A 56 3.46 7.89 6.59
N PHE A 57 4.64 7.74 6.01
CA PHE A 57 4.95 6.62 5.12
C PHE A 57 6.44 6.31 5.11
N SER A 58 6.78 5.13 4.65
CA SER A 58 8.15 4.77 4.26
C SER A 58 8.18 4.34 2.81
N ARG A 59 9.27 4.63 2.13
CA ARG A 59 9.51 4.23 0.74
C ARG A 59 10.48 3.07 0.69
N GLU A 60 10.28 2.15 -0.26
CA GLU A 60 11.14 0.98 -0.48
C GLU A 60 11.30 0.15 0.80
N ARG A 61 10.17 -0.14 1.44
CA ARG A 61 10.20 -0.92 2.66
C ARG A 61 10.36 -2.40 2.38
N ARG A 62 11.37 -2.98 2.97
CA ARG A 62 11.62 -4.42 2.92
C ARG A 62 10.64 -5.14 3.85
N LEU A 63 9.85 -6.04 3.28
CA LEU A 63 8.94 -6.92 4.03
C LEU A 63 9.61 -8.25 4.36
N SER A 64 10.40 -8.75 3.44
CA SER A 64 11.16 -10.00 3.54
C SER A 64 12.46 -9.86 2.76
N PRO A 65 13.38 -10.84 2.81
CA PRO A 65 14.59 -10.80 1.97
C PRO A 65 14.32 -10.62 0.48
N GLU A 66 13.17 -11.09 -0.02
CA GLU A 66 12.82 -11.05 -1.46
C GLU A 66 11.84 -9.94 -1.82
N ASP A 67 11.09 -9.42 -0.85
CA ASP A 67 9.98 -8.52 -1.13
C ASP A 67 10.23 -7.11 -0.56
N ILE A 68 10.26 -6.13 -1.46
CA ILE A 68 10.34 -4.71 -1.13
C ILE A 68 9.12 -4.04 -1.75
N VAL A 69 8.28 -3.40 -0.93
CA VAL A 69 7.13 -2.63 -1.42
C VAL A 69 7.55 -1.19 -1.68
N ASP A 70 6.96 -0.58 -2.71
CA ASP A 70 7.32 0.79 -3.11
C ASP A 70 7.02 1.80 -2.00
N PHE A 71 5.85 1.71 -1.37
CA PHE A 71 5.49 2.51 -0.19
C PHE A 71 4.78 1.67 0.84
N PHE A 72 4.96 2.04 2.10
CA PHE A 72 4.25 1.44 3.22
C PHE A 72 3.65 2.55 4.08
N VAL A 73 2.34 2.50 4.28
CA VAL A 73 1.60 3.50 5.05
C VAL A 73 1.10 2.86 6.34
N PRO A 74 1.69 3.17 7.50
CA PRO A 74 1.25 2.57 8.76
C PRO A 74 -0.21 2.90 9.07
N VAL A 75 -0.97 1.89 9.48
CA VAL A 75 -2.30 2.04 10.10
C VAL A 75 -2.15 2.07 11.62
N LEU A 76 -1.24 1.23 12.14
CA LEU A 76 -0.76 1.28 13.51
C LEU A 76 0.71 1.64 13.51
N LEU A 77 1.08 2.67 14.27
CA LEU A 77 2.48 3.04 14.45
C LEU A 77 3.23 1.97 15.23
N PRO A 78 4.53 1.77 14.96
CA PRO A 78 5.33 0.81 15.70
C PRO A 78 5.40 1.22 17.17
N THR A 79 5.30 0.22 18.03
CA THR A 79 5.57 0.37 19.47
C THR A 79 6.72 -0.55 19.83
N ASP A 80 7.28 -0.40 21.03
CA ASP A 80 8.33 -1.31 21.54
C ASP A 80 7.82 -2.76 21.63
N ALA A 81 6.50 -2.97 21.62
CA ALA A 81 5.87 -4.27 21.79
C ALA A 81 5.39 -4.90 20.46
N ALA A 82 5.29 -4.12 19.36
CA ALA A 82 4.72 -4.62 18.12
C ALA A 82 5.31 -3.91 16.88
N PRO A 83 5.57 -4.65 15.78
CA PRO A 83 5.95 -4.05 14.51
C PRO A 83 4.79 -3.23 13.93
N PRO A 84 5.06 -2.28 13.02
CA PRO A 84 4.01 -1.54 12.37
C PRO A 84 3.19 -2.45 11.47
N HIS A 85 1.86 -2.26 11.49
CA HIS A 85 0.95 -2.82 10.50
C HIS A 85 0.48 -1.70 9.59
N GLY A 86 0.41 -1.97 8.30
CA GLY A 86 0.06 -0.93 7.36
C GLY A 86 -0.35 -1.40 5.98
N ILE A 87 -0.57 -0.42 5.14
CA ILE A 87 -0.99 -0.61 3.76
C ILE A 87 0.25 -0.59 2.87
N ALA A 88 0.39 -1.63 2.04
CA ALA A 88 1.37 -1.68 0.98
C ALA A 88 0.84 -0.89 -0.24
N VAL A 89 1.66 -0.04 -0.81
CA VAL A 89 1.35 0.67 -2.07
C VAL A 89 2.38 0.24 -3.09
N GLU A 90 1.91 -0.38 -4.16
CA GLU A 90 2.74 -0.82 -5.28
C GLU A 90 2.46 0.04 -6.50
N VAL A 91 3.51 0.46 -7.17
CA VAL A 91 3.44 1.36 -8.32
C VAL A 91 3.85 0.61 -9.58
N LYS A 92 3.02 0.66 -10.62
CA LYS A 92 3.29 -0.03 -11.90
C LYS A 92 3.02 0.84 -13.11
N VAL A 93 3.99 0.92 -14.00
CA VAL A 93 3.88 1.52 -15.34
C VAL A 93 3.82 0.45 -16.42
N SER A 94 4.33 -0.74 -16.15
CA SER A 94 4.41 -1.87 -17.08
C SER A 94 4.35 -3.19 -16.33
N GLY A 95 4.42 -4.28 -17.06
CA GLY A 95 4.37 -5.63 -16.52
C GLY A 95 3.10 -6.36 -16.91
N SER A 96 3.15 -7.69 -16.88
CA SER A 96 1.98 -8.52 -17.16
C SER A 96 1.02 -8.50 -15.97
N ARG A 97 -0.28 -8.66 -16.23
CA ARG A 97 -1.30 -8.76 -15.17
C ARG A 97 -1.00 -9.89 -14.19
N ARG A 98 -0.50 -11.00 -14.71
CA ARG A 98 -0.15 -12.17 -13.90
C ARG A 98 0.99 -11.88 -12.93
N ASP A 99 2.06 -11.25 -13.40
CA ASP A 99 3.22 -10.94 -12.58
C ASP A 99 2.90 -9.90 -11.51
N VAL A 100 2.12 -8.87 -11.88
CA VAL A 100 1.64 -7.86 -10.93
C VAL A 100 0.76 -8.50 -9.87
N TYR A 101 -0.18 -9.37 -10.24
CA TYR A 101 -1.03 -10.06 -9.29
C TYR A 101 -0.21 -10.92 -8.32
N ARG A 102 0.74 -11.69 -8.82
CA ARG A 102 1.60 -12.54 -7.99
C ARG A 102 2.42 -11.74 -6.99
N GLN A 103 2.90 -10.58 -7.41
CA GLN A 103 3.62 -9.68 -6.52
C GLN A 103 2.69 -9.13 -5.42
N CYS A 104 1.50 -8.68 -5.78
CA CYS A 104 0.49 -8.23 -4.83
C CYS A 104 0.09 -9.34 -3.85
N GLU A 105 -0.06 -10.56 -4.34
CA GLU A 105 -0.36 -11.72 -3.50
C GLU A 105 0.74 -11.98 -2.47
N ARG A 106 2.01 -11.94 -2.88
CA ARG A 106 3.13 -12.11 -1.95
C ARG A 106 3.10 -11.05 -0.85
N TYR A 107 2.84 -9.79 -1.21
CA TYR A 107 2.76 -8.71 -0.22
C TYR A 107 1.60 -8.91 0.75
N CYS A 108 0.44 -9.31 0.25
CA CYS A 108 -0.74 -9.55 1.10
C CYS A 108 -0.58 -10.76 2.02
N LEU A 109 0.29 -11.70 1.70
CA LEU A 109 0.62 -12.82 2.59
C LEU A 109 1.49 -12.40 3.78
N HIS A 110 2.10 -11.22 3.72
CA HIS A 110 2.98 -10.75 4.78
C HIS A 110 2.18 -10.28 6.01
N PRO A 111 2.57 -10.69 7.24
CA PRO A 111 1.80 -10.34 8.45
C PRO A 111 1.69 -8.83 8.71
N ASP A 112 2.70 -8.05 8.32
CA ASP A 112 2.71 -6.60 8.55
C ASP A 112 1.79 -5.82 7.59
N VAL A 113 1.33 -6.47 6.52
CA VAL A 113 0.45 -5.86 5.53
C VAL A 113 -1.00 -6.16 5.88
N CYS A 114 -1.81 -5.12 6.06
CA CYS A 114 -3.24 -5.24 6.35
C CYS A 114 -4.13 -4.81 5.18
N GLY A 115 -3.57 -4.26 4.13
CA GLY A 115 -4.27 -3.87 2.91
C GLY A 115 -3.26 -3.47 1.84
N LEU A 116 -3.75 -3.32 0.60
CA LEU A 116 -2.89 -3.02 -0.54
C LEU A 116 -3.57 -2.05 -1.51
N VAL A 117 -2.80 -1.09 -2.00
CA VAL A 117 -3.16 -0.22 -3.12
C VAL A 117 -2.22 -0.50 -4.28
N LEU A 118 -2.78 -0.80 -5.44
CA LEU A 118 -2.05 -0.86 -6.70
C LEU A 118 -2.28 0.46 -7.44
N ALA A 119 -1.23 1.28 -7.55
CA ALA A 119 -1.24 2.53 -8.30
C ALA A 119 -0.64 2.25 -9.69
N THR A 120 -1.45 2.31 -10.72
CA THR A 120 -1.06 1.90 -12.08
C THR A 120 -1.51 2.92 -13.12
N VAL A 121 -0.74 3.06 -14.18
CA VAL A 121 -1.11 3.88 -15.35
C VAL A 121 -1.79 3.07 -16.44
N ARG A 122 -1.84 1.76 -16.31
CA ARG A 122 -2.51 0.84 -17.23
C ARG A 122 -3.77 0.27 -16.57
N PRO A 123 -4.82 -0.02 -17.37
CA PRO A 123 -5.96 -0.73 -16.83
C PRO A 123 -5.53 -2.04 -16.19
N GLY A 124 -5.94 -2.24 -14.95
CA GLY A 124 -5.62 -3.42 -14.17
C GLY A 124 -6.86 -3.95 -13.46
N ALA A 125 -6.76 -5.17 -12.98
CA ALA A 125 -7.78 -5.79 -12.15
C ALA A 125 -7.12 -6.52 -11.00
N LEU A 126 -7.68 -6.36 -9.80
CA LEU A 126 -7.35 -7.14 -8.63
C LEU A 126 -8.64 -7.65 -8.02
N PRO A 127 -8.65 -8.85 -7.44
CA PRO A 127 -9.73 -9.23 -6.54
C PRO A 127 -9.87 -8.20 -5.42
N PRO A 128 -11.08 -7.90 -4.93
CA PRO A 128 -11.27 -6.93 -3.84
C PRO A 128 -10.63 -7.37 -2.52
N MET A 129 -10.33 -8.67 -2.40
CA MET A 129 -9.62 -9.25 -1.26
C MET A 129 -8.53 -10.18 -1.78
N ILE A 130 -7.35 -10.10 -1.20
CA ILE A 130 -6.23 -11.03 -1.43
C ILE A 130 -5.74 -11.49 -0.06
N ALA A 131 -5.66 -12.80 0.15
CA ALA A 131 -5.23 -13.39 1.43
C ALA A 131 -6.00 -12.83 2.64
N GLY A 132 -7.29 -12.55 2.47
CA GLY A 132 -8.16 -11.98 3.50
C GLY A 132 -7.95 -10.49 3.74
N LYS A 133 -7.20 -9.78 2.91
CA LYS A 133 -6.88 -8.36 3.07
C LYS A 133 -7.48 -7.54 1.94
N PRO A 134 -8.09 -6.38 2.24
CA PRO A 134 -8.71 -5.55 1.22
C PRO A 134 -7.68 -4.92 0.28
N THR A 135 -8.06 -4.82 -0.99
CA THR A 135 -7.24 -4.22 -2.04
C THR A 135 -8.01 -3.13 -2.76
N ARG A 136 -7.27 -2.18 -3.33
CA ARG A 136 -7.81 -1.13 -4.20
C ARG A 136 -6.87 -0.93 -5.38
N ILE A 137 -7.42 -0.48 -6.51
CA ILE A 137 -6.65 -0.03 -7.66
C ILE A 137 -6.92 1.45 -7.88
N VAL A 138 -5.85 2.22 -8.11
CA VAL A 138 -5.94 3.59 -8.58
C VAL A 138 -5.37 3.64 -10.00
N ASP A 139 -6.20 4.03 -10.95
CA ASP A 139 -5.77 4.24 -12.33
C ASP A 139 -5.30 5.68 -12.50
N LEU A 140 -3.99 5.87 -12.47
CA LEU A 140 -3.36 7.18 -12.59
C LEU A 140 -3.32 7.69 -14.04
N GLY A 141 -3.50 6.80 -15.01
CA GLY A 141 -3.52 7.15 -16.44
C GLY A 141 -4.77 7.92 -16.84
N ARG A 142 -5.91 7.71 -16.18
CA ARG A 142 -7.19 8.38 -16.49
C ARG A 142 -7.21 9.86 -16.17
N ALA A 143 -6.32 10.32 -15.29
CA ALA A 143 -6.24 11.74 -14.92
C ALA A 143 -5.84 12.65 -16.10
N TRP A 144 -5.47 12.09 -17.24
CA TRP A 144 -5.07 12.80 -18.45
C TRP A 144 -6.18 12.89 -19.52
N LEU A 145 -7.32 12.33 -19.25
CA LEU A 145 -8.47 12.40 -20.17
C LEU A 145 -9.39 13.61 -19.84
#